data_7ded8c06e3c5b15b9513808655381188
#
_entry.id   7ded8c06e3c5b15b9513808655381188
#
_cell.length_a   1.000
_cell.length_b   1.000
_cell.length_c   1.000
_cell.angle_alpha   90.00
_cell.angle_beta   90.00
_cell.angle_gamma   90.00
#
_symmetry.space_group_name_H-M   'P 1'
#
loop_
_entity.id
_entity.type
_entity.pdbx_description
1 polymer ?
#
loop_
_entity_poly.entity_id
_entity_poly.type
_entity_poly.pdbx_seq_one_letter_code
_entity_poly.pdbx_strand_id
1 'polypeptide(L)'
;MALTEAQVNEFHEHGVVTVEGILTDEDFDPMIETMSAFIDRRAQVLKDEGGITDLYEDKPFLTRYAHIFNQSEEIGRGLDIFELRAKTVFDFLRNDHLLDAVESILGPDISCSPIQHIRAKPPSRLNGSPGFNVPWHQDSGVSWEESDRTLSLTCWIPLVDATVKRGCMEMIPDVIHTGHLEHEAGGGTHIRPDMMPDTGPVAAEVKKGGVIFLSQYTPHRSTPNLSDWDVRWSLDLRYVAYGEPTGRPFFPDFCVRSRSHPERVLTDHEEWARLWVDALEEQRRNPQHAHRV
;
A
#
# COMPACT_ATOMS: atom_id res chain seq x y z
N MET A 1 18.89 -1.22 -1.95
CA MET A 1 19.80 -2.42 -1.89
C MET A 1 19.17 -3.54 -2.71
N ALA A 2 19.88 -4.10 -3.69
CA ALA A 2 19.37 -5.20 -4.51
C ALA A 2 19.11 -6.46 -3.64
N LEU A 3 18.11 -7.25 -4.02
CA LEU A 3 17.84 -8.55 -3.41
C LEU A 3 18.93 -9.55 -3.80
N THR A 4 19.19 -10.50 -2.92
CA THR A 4 20.05 -11.64 -3.24
C THR A 4 19.35 -12.61 -4.18
N GLU A 5 20.11 -13.42 -4.92
CA GLU A 5 19.54 -14.47 -5.79
C GLU A 5 18.63 -15.45 -5.01
N ALA A 6 18.99 -15.77 -3.77
CA ALA A 6 18.15 -16.63 -2.91
C ALA A 6 16.79 -15.99 -2.60
N GLN A 7 16.74 -14.68 -2.30
CA GLN A 7 15.49 -13.95 -2.05
C GLN A 7 14.63 -13.83 -3.30
N VAL A 8 15.24 -13.61 -4.47
CA VAL A 8 14.53 -13.59 -5.75
C VAL A 8 13.93 -14.97 -6.05
N ASN A 9 14.69 -16.05 -5.83
CA ASN A 9 14.21 -17.42 -6.02
C ASN A 9 13.06 -17.75 -5.04
N GLU A 10 13.18 -17.36 -3.76
CA GLU A 10 12.14 -17.50 -2.75
C GLU A 10 10.83 -16.82 -3.21
N PHE A 11 10.93 -15.58 -3.72
CA PHE A 11 9.77 -14.88 -4.26
C PHE A 11 9.12 -15.64 -5.43
N HIS A 12 9.91 -16.12 -6.38
CA HIS A 12 9.36 -16.86 -7.54
C HIS A 12 8.79 -18.23 -7.17
N GLU A 13 9.31 -18.89 -6.15
CA GLU A 13 8.83 -20.20 -5.69
C GLU A 13 7.55 -20.05 -4.86
N HIS A 14 7.51 -19.10 -3.91
CA HIS A 14 6.44 -18.98 -2.93
C HIS A 14 5.42 -17.85 -3.21
N GLY A 15 5.72 -16.96 -4.17
CA GLY A 15 4.91 -15.78 -4.47
C GLY A 15 5.04 -14.66 -3.46
N VAL A 16 5.94 -14.82 -2.49
CA VAL A 16 6.18 -13.85 -1.42
C VAL A 16 7.59 -13.99 -0.88
N VAL A 17 8.21 -12.85 -0.52
CA VAL A 17 9.43 -12.81 0.27
C VAL A 17 9.40 -11.61 1.22
N THR A 18 9.86 -11.81 2.45
CA THR A 18 10.03 -10.72 3.43
C THR A 18 11.51 -10.41 3.58
N VAL A 19 11.88 -9.16 3.36
CA VAL A 19 13.28 -8.72 3.41
C VAL A 19 13.41 -7.55 4.38
N GLU A 20 14.22 -7.72 5.41
CA GLU A 20 14.50 -6.69 6.42
C GLU A 20 15.62 -5.73 5.94
N GLY A 21 15.56 -4.48 6.40
CA GLY A 21 16.65 -3.52 6.21
C GLY A 21 16.78 -2.98 4.76
N ILE A 22 15.73 -2.99 3.98
CA ILE A 22 15.69 -2.37 2.63
C ILE A 22 15.74 -0.85 2.76
N LEU A 23 14.96 -0.28 3.70
CA LEU A 23 14.80 1.15 3.92
C LEU A 23 15.37 1.57 5.27
N THR A 24 15.83 2.80 5.35
CA THR A 24 16.38 3.43 6.57
C THR A 24 15.42 4.45 7.16
N ASP A 25 15.74 5.00 8.33
CA ASP A 25 14.93 6.06 8.93
C ASP A 25 14.91 7.31 8.05
N GLU A 26 16.03 7.63 7.41
CA GLU A 26 16.15 8.77 6.49
C GLU A 26 15.22 8.66 5.27
N ASP A 27 14.91 7.45 4.83
CA ASP A 27 13.93 7.22 3.75
C ASP A 27 12.50 7.52 4.22
N PHE A 28 12.18 7.25 5.50
CA PHE A 28 10.84 7.43 6.05
C PHE A 28 10.56 8.83 6.60
N ASP A 29 11.57 9.52 7.12
CA ASP A 29 11.38 10.78 7.84
C ASP A 29 10.58 11.82 7.03
N PRO A 30 10.85 12.06 5.73
CA PRO A 30 10.03 13.00 4.93
C PRO A 30 8.57 12.58 4.78
N MET A 31 8.30 11.27 4.71
CA MET A 31 6.93 10.72 4.64
C MET A 31 6.21 10.91 5.98
N ILE A 32 6.86 10.59 7.09
CA ILE A 32 6.31 10.73 8.44
C ILE A 32 6.01 12.21 8.74
N GLU A 33 6.90 13.13 8.37
CA GLU A 33 6.68 14.57 8.48
C GLU A 33 5.47 15.02 7.67
N THR A 34 5.35 14.56 6.42
CA THR A 34 4.21 14.88 5.54
C THR A 34 2.89 14.38 6.12
N MET A 35 2.87 13.14 6.62
CA MET A 35 1.68 12.55 7.25
C MET A 35 1.34 13.25 8.56
N SER A 36 2.33 13.63 9.36
CA SER A 36 2.15 14.42 10.60
C SER A 36 1.54 15.79 10.30
N ALA A 37 2.07 16.50 9.29
CA ALA A 37 1.51 17.78 8.85
C ALA A 37 0.08 17.64 8.28
N PHE A 38 -0.25 16.53 7.64
CA PHE A 38 -1.63 16.23 7.24
C PHE A 38 -2.53 16.06 8.47
N ILE A 39 -2.09 15.27 9.47
CA ILE A 39 -2.83 15.06 10.73
C ILE A 39 -3.04 16.40 11.44
N ASP A 40 -2.03 17.28 11.52
CA ASP A 40 -2.13 18.61 12.12
C ASP A 40 -3.25 19.44 11.48
N ARG A 41 -3.20 19.59 10.17
CA ARG A 41 -4.21 20.37 9.43
C ARG A 41 -5.62 19.78 9.58
N ARG A 42 -5.74 18.46 9.45
CA ARG A 42 -7.04 17.79 9.53
C ARG A 42 -7.63 17.83 10.94
N ALA A 43 -6.81 17.62 11.97
CA ALA A 43 -7.22 17.74 13.37
C ALA A 43 -7.70 19.18 13.69
N GLN A 44 -7.01 20.21 13.18
CA GLN A 44 -7.45 21.59 13.38
C GLN A 44 -8.83 21.84 12.75
N VAL A 45 -9.05 21.38 11.52
CA VAL A 45 -10.37 21.48 10.86
C VAL A 45 -11.45 20.79 11.70
N LEU A 46 -11.19 19.56 12.15
CA LEU A 46 -12.15 18.82 12.97
C LEU A 46 -12.45 19.51 14.32
N LYS A 47 -11.44 20.15 14.92
CA LYS A 47 -11.61 20.90 16.16
C LYS A 47 -12.47 22.14 15.95
N ASP A 48 -12.21 22.88 14.88
CA ASP A 48 -12.97 24.10 14.53
C ASP A 48 -14.44 23.77 14.20
N GLU A 49 -14.69 22.59 13.61
CA GLU A 49 -16.03 22.06 13.33
C GLU A 49 -16.71 21.43 14.57
N GLY A 50 -16.01 21.33 15.70
CA GLY A 50 -16.51 20.73 16.94
C GLY A 50 -16.54 19.18 16.91
N GLY A 51 -15.89 18.56 15.93
CA GLY A 51 -15.81 17.11 15.80
C GLY A 51 -14.83 16.44 16.79
N ILE A 52 -13.86 17.22 17.28
CA ILE A 52 -12.90 16.77 18.32
C ILE A 52 -12.68 17.89 19.36
N THR A 53 -12.24 17.52 20.55
CA THR A 53 -11.98 18.46 21.65
C THR A 53 -10.51 18.74 21.90
N ASP A 54 -9.62 17.81 21.47
CA ASP A 54 -8.17 17.88 21.69
C ASP A 54 -7.41 17.55 20.41
N LEU A 55 -6.32 18.28 20.15
CA LEU A 55 -5.43 18.07 19.02
C LEU A 55 -4.38 16.98 19.27
N TYR A 56 -4.18 16.57 20.53
CA TYR A 56 -3.20 15.57 20.95
C TYR A 56 -1.77 15.84 20.42
N GLU A 57 -1.34 17.09 20.41
CA GLU A 57 -0.03 17.51 19.91
C GLU A 57 1.14 16.95 20.76
N ASP A 58 0.86 16.59 22.02
CA ASP A 58 1.81 15.94 22.93
C ASP A 58 2.07 14.46 22.61
N LYS A 59 1.27 13.84 21.75
CA LYS A 59 1.39 12.43 21.40
C LYS A 59 2.34 12.21 20.22
N PRO A 60 3.16 11.15 20.27
CA PRO A 60 4.04 10.78 19.17
C PRO A 60 3.23 10.30 17.94
N PHE A 61 3.86 10.36 16.75
CA PHE A 61 3.28 9.87 15.47
C PHE A 61 2.64 8.48 15.59
N LEU A 62 3.28 7.58 16.33
CA LEU A 62 2.81 6.21 16.55
C LEU A 62 1.39 6.14 17.14
N THR A 63 0.98 7.08 17.99
CA THR A 63 -0.26 6.98 18.74
C THR A 63 -1.24 8.13 18.52
N ARG A 64 -0.76 9.28 18.05
CA ARG A 64 -1.55 10.51 17.93
C ARG A 64 -2.80 10.33 17.09
N TYR A 65 -2.65 9.74 15.92
CA TYR A 65 -3.78 9.48 15.02
C TYR A 65 -4.89 8.67 15.72
N ALA A 66 -4.54 7.65 16.50
CA ALA A 66 -5.52 6.82 17.20
C ALA A 66 -6.31 7.61 18.27
N HIS A 67 -5.66 8.54 18.98
CA HIS A 67 -6.33 9.41 19.93
C HIS A 67 -7.36 10.33 19.27
N ILE A 68 -7.01 10.91 18.12
CA ILE A 68 -7.91 11.76 17.35
C ILE A 68 -9.03 10.90 16.75
N PHE A 69 -8.69 9.76 16.15
CA PHE A 69 -9.62 8.81 15.55
C PHE A 69 -10.69 8.32 16.54
N ASN A 70 -10.33 8.14 17.80
CA ASN A 70 -11.28 7.76 18.85
C ASN A 70 -12.38 8.84 19.10
N GLN A 71 -12.14 10.09 18.70
CA GLN A 71 -13.15 11.14 18.73
C GLN A 71 -13.85 11.31 17.39
N SER A 72 -13.11 11.17 16.27
CA SER A 72 -13.65 11.31 14.92
C SER A 72 -12.86 10.50 13.90
N GLU A 73 -13.52 9.54 13.24
CA GLU A 73 -12.94 8.74 12.15
C GLU A 73 -12.60 9.59 10.92
N GLU A 74 -13.20 10.79 10.81
CA GLU A 74 -12.95 11.75 9.73
C GLU A 74 -11.50 12.25 9.67
N ILE A 75 -10.66 11.98 10.67
CA ILE A 75 -9.21 12.29 10.64
C ILE A 75 -8.51 11.61 9.45
N GLY A 76 -8.98 10.45 9.01
CA GLY A 76 -8.38 9.70 7.90
C GLY A 76 -8.81 10.17 6.51
N ARG A 77 -9.79 11.07 6.41
CA ARG A 77 -10.32 11.50 5.13
C ARG A 77 -9.31 12.31 4.33
N GLY A 78 -8.97 11.81 3.15
CA GLY A 78 -7.97 12.42 2.26
C GLY A 78 -6.53 11.96 2.54
N LEU A 79 -6.32 11.01 3.46
CA LEU A 79 -5.02 10.43 3.73
C LEU A 79 -4.78 9.23 2.79
N ASP A 80 -4.55 9.51 1.52
CA ASP A 80 -4.10 8.52 0.56
C ASP A 80 -3.17 9.17 -0.48
N ILE A 81 -2.39 8.38 -1.19
CA ILE A 81 -1.33 8.83 -2.11
C ILE A 81 -1.88 9.76 -3.19
N PHE A 82 -2.96 9.32 -3.86
CA PHE A 82 -3.56 10.07 -4.96
C PHE A 82 -4.37 11.31 -4.53
N GLU A 83 -4.71 11.45 -3.23
CA GLU A 83 -5.31 12.66 -2.68
C GLU A 83 -4.28 13.61 -2.10
N LEU A 84 -3.29 13.08 -1.39
CA LEU A 84 -2.24 13.87 -0.75
C LEU A 84 -1.30 14.52 -1.77
N ARG A 85 -0.90 13.82 -2.81
CA ARG A 85 -0.06 14.26 -3.95
C ARG A 85 1.14 15.13 -3.56
N ALA A 86 1.69 14.90 -2.36
CA ALA A 86 2.85 15.65 -1.89
C ALA A 86 4.12 15.24 -2.64
N LYS A 87 5.08 16.19 -2.75
CA LYS A 87 6.38 15.91 -3.37
C LYS A 87 7.12 14.77 -2.68
N THR A 88 7.06 14.70 -1.36
CA THR A 88 7.64 13.61 -0.57
C THR A 88 7.06 12.25 -0.87
N VAL A 89 5.75 12.19 -1.19
CA VAL A 89 5.08 10.96 -1.67
C VAL A 89 5.64 10.56 -3.03
N PHE A 90 5.71 11.50 -3.98
CA PHE A 90 6.27 11.25 -5.31
C PHE A 90 7.74 10.79 -5.23
N ASP A 91 8.55 11.44 -4.38
CA ASP A 91 9.95 11.07 -4.17
C ASP A 91 10.06 9.67 -3.57
N PHE A 92 9.17 9.30 -2.63
CA PHE A 92 9.17 7.96 -2.02
C PHE A 92 8.80 6.86 -3.02
N LEU A 93 7.84 7.10 -3.93
CA LEU A 93 7.51 6.17 -5.02
C LEU A 93 8.71 5.87 -5.93
N ARG A 94 9.72 6.72 -5.89
CA ARG A 94 10.96 6.65 -6.67
C ARG A 94 12.19 6.42 -5.80
N ASN A 95 12.01 6.00 -4.55
CA ASN A 95 13.10 5.76 -3.61
C ASN A 95 14.10 4.73 -4.16
N ASP A 96 15.37 5.08 -4.22
CA ASP A 96 16.39 4.24 -4.86
C ASP A 96 16.62 2.93 -4.11
N HIS A 97 16.57 2.91 -2.77
CA HIS A 97 16.71 1.68 -1.99
C HIS A 97 15.59 0.69 -2.28
N LEU A 98 14.34 1.18 -2.37
CA LEU A 98 13.18 0.37 -2.74
C LEU A 98 13.29 -0.12 -4.18
N LEU A 99 13.59 0.80 -5.11
CA LEU A 99 13.65 0.46 -6.53
C LEU A 99 14.80 -0.49 -6.89
N ASP A 100 15.90 -0.49 -6.13
CA ASP A 100 16.97 -1.51 -6.29
C ASP A 100 16.44 -2.92 -6.00
N ALA A 101 15.62 -3.07 -4.95
CA ALA A 101 15.00 -4.34 -4.61
C ALA A 101 13.93 -4.75 -5.65
N VAL A 102 13.08 -3.80 -6.08
CA VAL A 102 12.07 -4.01 -7.13
C VAL A 102 12.71 -4.42 -8.45
N GLU A 103 13.82 -3.76 -8.84
CA GLU A 103 14.59 -4.08 -10.05
C GLU A 103 15.10 -5.52 -10.06
N SER A 104 15.43 -6.09 -8.88
CA SER A 104 15.87 -7.49 -8.78
C SER A 104 14.79 -8.50 -9.19
N ILE A 105 13.51 -8.13 -9.12
CA ILE A 105 12.36 -8.99 -9.47
C ILE A 105 11.80 -8.63 -10.85
N LEU A 106 11.60 -7.34 -11.14
CA LEU A 106 10.92 -6.87 -12.36
C LEU A 106 11.86 -6.56 -13.52
N GLY A 107 13.16 -6.48 -13.25
CA GLY A 107 14.14 -6.03 -14.25
C GLY A 107 14.32 -4.50 -14.25
N PRO A 108 15.14 -3.99 -15.20
CA PRO A 108 15.74 -2.65 -15.12
C PRO A 108 14.82 -1.49 -15.50
N ASP A 109 13.67 -1.76 -16.10
CA ASP A 109 12.72 -0.74 -16.58
C ASP A 109 11.38 -0.93 -15.86
N ILE A 110 10.98 0.03 -15.02
CA ILE A 110 9.92 -0.11 -14.02
C ILE A 110 8.91 1.03 -14.13
N SER A 111 7.63 0.68 -14.15
CA SER A 111 6.52 1.61 -13.97
C SER A 111 5.91 1.48 -12.57
N CYS A 112 5.59 2.63 -11.97
CA CYS A 112 4.75 2.72 -10.78
C CYS A 112 3.29 2.55 -11.18
N SER A 113 2.61 1.55 -10.61
CA SER A 113 1.17 1.33 -10.82
C SER A 113 0.35 2.45 -10.16
N PRO A 114 -0.84 2.79 -10.65
CA PRO A 114 -1.73 3.73 -9.97
C PRO A 114 -2.38 3.17 -8.67
N ILE A 115 -2.21 1.88 -8.39
CA ILE A 115 -2.78 1.26 -7.18
C ILE A 115 -1.79 1.41 -6.03
N GLN A 116 -1.86 2.53 -5.34
CA GLN A 116 -0.93 2.95 -4.29
C GLN A 116 -1.71 3.45 -3.08
N HIS A 117 -1.37 3.01 -1.87
CA HIS A 117 -2.11 3.40 -0.67
C HIS A 117 -1.22 3.75 0.53
N ILE A 118 -1.69 4.73 1.30
CA ILE A 118 -1.26 4.97 2.69
C ILE A 118 -2.31 4.33 3.60
N ARG A 119 -1.87 3.49 4.53
CA ARG A 119 -2.78 2.81 5.46
C ARG A 119 -2.47 3.21 6.90
N ALA A 120 -3.44 3.86 7.54
CA ALA A 120 -3.46 4.06 8.98
C ALA A 120 -4.41 3.02 9.60
N LYS A 121 -3.87 2.05 10.35
CA LYS A 121 -4.69 1.05 11.05
C LYS A 121 -4.68 1.30 12.55
N PRO A 122 -5.69 1.99 13.08
CA PRO A 122 -5.83 2.21 14.51
C PRO A 122 -6.15 0.89 15.24
N PRO A 123 -6.05 0.86 16.58
CA PRO A 123 -6.48 -0.30 17.37
C PRO A 123 -7.93 -0.69 17.10
N SER A 124 -8.17 -1.98 16.88
CA SER A 124 -9.49 -2.51 16.51
C SER A 124 -10.58 -2.24 17.55
N ARG A 125 -10.19 -2.03 18.81
CA ARG A 125 -11.11 -1.65 19.89
C ARG A 125 -11.73 -0.26 19.72
N LEU A 126 -11.11 0.63 18.92
CA LEU A 126 -11.55 2.02 18.78
C LEU A 126 -12.66 2.19 17.74
N ASN A 127 -12.71 1.36 16.76
CA ASN A 127 -13.60 1.56 15.62
C ASN A 127 -14.85 0.68 15.61
N GLY A 128 -15.06 -0.18 16.60
CA GLY A 128 -16.27 -1.00 16.73
C GLY A 128 -16.70 -1.77 15.46
N SER A 129 -15.98 -1.56 14.35
CA SER A 129 -16.26 -2.06 13.01
C SER A 129 -15.09 -2.87 12.48
N PRO A 130 -15.33 -4.01 11.81
CA PRO A 130 -14.29 -4.75 11.11
C PRO A 130 -13.73 -4.02 9.88
N GLY A 131 -14.22 -2.83 9.52
CA GLY A 131 -13.93 -2.13 8.27
C GLY A 131 -12.47 -1.78 7.99
N PHE A 132 -11.59 -1.80 9.00
CA PHE A 132 -10.15 -1.66 8.83
C PHE A 132 -9.41 -3.00 8.66
N ASN A 133 -10.12 -4.12 8.70
CA ASN A 133 -9.55 -5.42 8.43
C ASN A 133 -9.85 -5.79 6.98
N VAL A 134 -8.86 -5.64 6.11
CA VAL A 134 -8.97 -6.09 4.72
C VAL A 134 -9.14 -7.60 4.72
N PRO A 135 -10.21 -8.14 4.11
CA PRO A 135 -10.48 -9.58 4.08
C PRO A 135 -9.44 -10.33 3.23
N TRP A 136 -9.52 -11.65 3.19
CA TRP A 136 -8.72 -12.48 2.29
C TRP A 136 -8.95 -12.09 0.84
N HIS A 137 -7.91 -11.64 0.17
CA HIS A 137 -7.96 -11.25 -1.23
C HIS A 137 -6.62 -11.53 -1.93
N GLN A 138 -6.66 -11.48 -3.23
CA GLN A 138 -5.50 -11.34 -4.10
C GLN A 138 -5.55 -9.94 -4.73
N ASP A 139 -4.41 -9.33 -4.99
CA ASP A 139 -4.37 -8.03 -5.67
C ASP A 139 -4.92 -8.08 -7.11
N SER A 140 -4.89 -9.26 -7.73
CA SER A 140 -5.58 -9.49 -9.01
C SER A 140 -7.09 -9.28 -8.94
N GLY A 141 -7.73 -9.39 -7.76
CA GLY A 141 -9.15 -9.11 -7.57
C GLY A 141 -9.53 -7.63 -7.65
N VAL A 142 -8.55 -6.73 -7.48
CA VAL A 142 -8.76 -5.27 -7.53
C VAL A 142 -8.21 -4.62 -8.79
N SER A 143 -7.82 -5.41 -9.79
CA SER A 143 -7.31 -4.97 -11.10
C SER A 143 -8.06 -5.64 -12.24
N TRP A 144 -8.06 -5.05 -13.43
CA TRP A 144 -8.67 -5.65 -14.61
C TRP A 144 -7.85 -6.85 -15.12
N GLU A 145 -8.54 -7.77 -15.82
CA GLU A 145 -7.97 -9.03 -16.34
C GLU A 145 -6.76 -8.86 -17.26
N GLU A 146 -6.62 -7.72 -17.92
CA GLU A 146 -5.49 -7.43 -18.79
C GLU A 146 -4.13 -7.50 -18.06
N SER A 147 -4.11 -7.25 -16.74
CA SER A 147 -2.92 -7.35 -15.90
C SER A 147 -2.55 -8.79 -15.50
N ASP A 148 -3.39 -9.79 -15.80
CA ASP A 148 -3.10 -11.19 -15.42
C ASP A 148 -1.91 -11.79 -16.18
N ARG A 149 -1.56 -11.21 -17.32
CA ARG A 149 -0.45 -11.67 -18.15
C ARG A 149 0.92 -11.13 -17.72
N THR A 150 0.95 -10.24 -16.75
CA THR A 150 2.17 -9.61 -16.24
C THR A 150 2.30 -9.77 -14.73
N LEU A 151 3.48 -9.56 -14.20
CA LEU A 151 3.71 -9.51 -12.76
C LEU A 151 3.43 -8.10 -12.24
N SER A 152 2.38 -7.95 -11.45
CA SER A 152 2.19 -6.79 -10.58
C SER A 152 2.79 -7.08 -9.21
N LEU A 153 3.95 -6.47 -8.93
CA LEU A 153 4.68 -6.65 -7.70
C LEU A 153 4.16 -5.69 -6.63
N THR A 154 3.60 -6.22 -5.57
CA THR A 154 3.22 -5.44 -4.39
C THR A 154 4.37 -5.36 -3.40
N CYS A 155 4.70 -4.14 -2.99
CA CYS A 155 5.64 -3.82 -1.92
C CYS A 155 4.84 -3.32 -0.72
N TRP A 156 4.66 -4.18 0.29
CA TRP A 156 4.04 -3.76 1.54
C TRP A 156 5.11 -3.30 2.53
N ILE A 157 5.04 -2.03 2.94
CA ILE A 157 6.12 -1.32 3.64
C ILE A 157 5.56 -0.74 4.95
N PRO A 158 5.87 -1.32 6.12
CA PRO A 158 5.45 -0.75 7.39
C PRO A 158 6.37 0.42 7.80
N LEU A 159 5.78 1.50 8.28
CA LEU A 159 6.49 2.65 8.84
C LEU A 159 6.74 2.49 10.35
N VAL A 160 6.30 1.40 10.93
CA VAL A 160 6.47 0.99 12.32
C VAL A 160 6.60 -0.54 12.35
N ASP A 161 7.16 -1.13 13.38
CA ASP A 161 7.22 -2.59 13.49
C ASP A 161 5.82 -3.19 13.40
N ALA A 162 5.57 -3.99 12.38
CA ALA A 162 4.32 -4.70 12.16
C ALA A 162 4.40 -6.06 12.84
N THR A 163 3.93 -6.15 14.06
CA THR A 163 3.86 -7.38 14.84
C THR A 163 2.46 -7.95 14.83
N VAL A 164 2.29 -9.22 15.24
CA VAL A 164 0.96 -9.83 15.45
C VAL A 164 0.08 -8.92 16.33
N LYS A 165 0.64 -8.37 17.42
CA LYS A 165 -0.09 -7.46 18.30
C LYS A 165 -0.55 -6.18 17.59
N ARG A 166 0.23 -5.65 16.64
CA ARG A 166 -0.10 -4.44 15.89
C ARG A 166 -0.85 -4.70 14.60
N GLY A 167 -1.32 -5.93 14.36
CA GLY A 167 -2.09 -6.28 13.17
C GLY A 167 -1.23 -6.36 11.90
N CYS A 168 -0.16 -7.17 11.93
CA CYS A 168 0.60 -7.53 10.75
C CYS A 168 -0.30 -8.21 9.70
N MET A 169 0.21 -8.43 8.50
CA MET A 169 -0.51 -9.23 7.51
C MET A 169 -0.44 -10.71 7.85
N GLU A 170 -1.43 -11.46 7.36
CA GLU A 170 -1.35 -12.89 7.13
C GLU A 170 -1.40 -13.16 5.63
N MET A 171 -0.69 -14.19 5.20
CA MET A 171 -0.62 -14.59 3.81
C MET A 171 -0.61 -16.10 3.66
N ILE A 172 -1.00 -16.59 2.49
CA ILE A 172 -0.92 -18.01 2.13
C ILE A 172 0.12 -18.13 1.01
N PRO A 173 1.35 -18.59 1.32
CA PRO A 173 2.40 -18.82 0.33
C PRO A 173 2.10 -20.08 -0.52
N ASP A 174 2.93 -20.34 -1.52
CA ASP A 174 2.95 -21.57 -2.35
C ASP A 174 1.73 -21.79 -3.26
N VAL A 175 0.88 -20.77 -3.42
CA VAL A 175 -0.33 -20.87 -4.24
C VAL A 175 -0.32 -19.94 -5.47
N ILE A 176 0.81 -19.31 -5.76
CA ILE A 176 0.97 -18.38 -6.89
C ILE A 176 0.60 -19.02 -8.24
N HIS A 177 0.89 -20.30 -8.40
CA HIS A 177 0.62 -21.06 -9.62
C HIS A 177 -0.88 -21.36 -9.86
N THR A 178 -1.74 -21.11 -8.87
CA THR A 178 -3.19 -21.23 -9.06
C THR A 178 -3.77 -20.09 -9.87
N GLY A 179 -3.02 -19.00 -10.05
CA GLY A 179 -3.47 -17.79 -10.72
C GLY A 179 -4.54 -17.02 -9.93
N HIS A 180 -5.41 -16.33 -10.66
CA HIS A 180 -6.53 -15.60 -10.07
C HIS A 180 -7.59 -16.54 -9.51
N LEU A 181 -7.92 -16.39 -8.24
CA LEU A 181 -9.06 -17.02 -7.57
C LEU A 181 -10.29 -16.12 -7.74
N GLU A 182 -11.47 -16.72 -7.86
CA GLU A 182 -12.70 -15.92 -7.95
C GLU A 182 -12.94 -15.13 -6.68
N HIS A 183 -13.28 -13.84 -6.87
CA HIS A 183 -13.62 -12.90 -5.80
C HIS A 183 -15.10 -12.55 -5.84
N GLU A 184 -15.60 -12.06 -4.72
CA GLU A 184 -16.94 -11.48 -4.60
C GLU A 184 -16.89 -10.16 -3.83
N ALA A 185 -17.90 -9.31 -4.07
CA ALA A 185 -18.08 -8.05 -3.35
C ALA A 185 -18.87 -8.30 -2.05
N GLY A 186 -18.43 -7.66 -0.98
CA GLY A 186 -19.13 -7.74 0.33
C GLY A 186 -18.15 -7.48 1.48
N GLY A 187 -18.25 -6.29 2.11
CA GLY A 187 -17.25 -5.88 3.12
C GLY A 187 -15.84 -5.67 2.55
N GLY A 188 -15.74 -5.38 1.26
CA GLY A 188 -14.53 -5.33 0.44
C GLY A 188 -14.52 -6.44 -0.61
N THR A 189 -13.60 -6.33 -1.58
CA THR A 189 -13.34 -7.42 -2.55
C THR A 189 -12.63 -8.55 -1.82
N HIS A 190 -13.16 -9.77 -1.86
CA HIS A 190 -12.57 -10.91 -1.17
C HIS A 190 -12.68 -12.19 -1.98
N ILE A 191 -11.74 -13.12 -1.73
CA ILE A 191 -11.77 -14.46 -2.33
C ILE A 191 -13.02 -15.18 -1.86
N ARG A 192 -13.74 -15.81 -2.79
CA ARG A 192 -14.88 -16.65 -2.43
C ARG A 192 -14.46 -17.76 -1.44
N PRO A 193 -15.25 -18.00 -0.37
CA PRO A 193 -14.86 -18.96 0.67
C PRO A 193 -14.59 -20.38 0.15
N ASP A 194 -15.28 -20.80 -0.91
CA ASP A 194 -15.10 -22.11 -1.55
C ASP A 194 -13.85 -22.21 -2.44
N MET A 195 -13.21 -21.07 -2.73
CA MET A 195 -11.98 -20.97 -3.52
C MET A 195 -10.72 -20.78 -2.64
N MET A 196 -10.91 -20.64 -1.32
CA MET A 196 -9.77 -20.48 -0.40
C MET A 196 -8.85 -21.71 -0.42
N PRO A 197 -7.51 -21.50 -0.52
CA PRO A 197 -6.57 -22.61 -0.44
C PRO A 197 -6.65 -23.35 0.90
N ASP A 198 -6.46 -24.66 0.89
CA ASP A 198 -6.48 -25.52 2.09
C ASP A 198 -5.21 -25.36 2.96
N THR A 199 -4.18 -24.66 2.46
CA THR A 199 -2.94 -24.40 3.20
C THR A 199 -3.16 -23.33 4.26
N GLY A 200 -2.58 -23.52 5.44
CA GLY A 200 -2.73 -22.59 6.55
C GLY A 200 -2.03 -21.25 6.32
N PRO A 201 -2.59 -20.15 6.85
CA PRO A 201 -1.99 -18.83 6.77
C PRO A 201 -0.72 -18.71 7.64
N VAL A 202 0.19 -17.85 7.19
CA VAL A 202 1.41 -17.48 7.91
C VAL A 202 1.33 -16.00 8.29
N ALA A 203 1.59 -15.69 9.56
CA ALA A 203 1.72 -14.31 10.02
C ALA A 203 3.03 -13.71 9.50
N ALA A 204 2.94 -12.53 8.87
CA ALA A 204 4.07 -11.82 8.29
C ALA A 204 4.47 -10.64 9.19
N GLU A 205 5.19 -10.95 10.26
CA GLU A 205 5.82 -9.91 11.07
C GLU A 205 7.02 -9.33 10.32
N VAL A 206 7.14 -7.99 10.31
CA VAL A 206 8.24 -7.29 9.67
C VAL A 206 8.53 -5.99 10.42
N LYS A 207 9.81 -5.67 10.59
CA LYS A 207 10.24 -4.44 11.26
C LYS A 207 10.11 -3.24 10.32
N LYS A 208 10.06 -2.03 10.91
CA LYS A 208 10.27 -0.79 10.16
C LYS A 208 11.55 -0.90 9.33
N GLY A 209 11.48 -0.54 8.07
CA GLY A 209 12.61 -0.67 7.13
C GLY A 209 12.64 -1.97 6.34
N GLY A 210 11.90 -2.99 6.76
CA GLY A 210 11.67 -4.18 5.96
C GLY A 210 10.54 -3.99 4.95
N VAL A 211 10.50 -4.86 3.95
CA VAL A 211 9.49 -4.89 2.89
C VAL A 211 9.01 -6.31 2.67
N ILE A 212 7.71 -6.49 2.55
CA ILE A 212 7.11 -7.73 2.08
C ILE A 212 6.82 -7.55 0.59
N PHE A 213 7.47 -8.34 -0.25
CA PHE A 213 7.20 -8.40 -1.69
C PHE A 213 6.19 -9.50 -1.97
N LEU A 214 5.08 -9.16 -2.63
CA LEU A 214 3.96 -10.05 -2.92
C LEU A 214 3.68 -10.09 -4.41
N SER A 215 3.42 -11.29 -4.95
CA SER A 215 2.77 -11.43 -6.24
C SER A 215 1.29 -11.03 -6.15
N GLN A 216 0.72 -10.52 -7.25
CA GLN A 216 -0.72 -10.23 -7.32
C GLN A 216 -1.62 -11.46 -7.05
N TYR A 217 -1.06 -12.67 -7.10
CA TYR A 217 -1.79 -13.92 -6.86
C TYR A 217 -1.61 -14.50 -5.45
N THR A 218 -0.80 -13.87 -4.60
CA THR A 218 -0.62 -14.33 -3.22
C THR A 218 -1.82 -13.91 -2.37
N PRO A 219 -2.63 -14.86 -1.86
CA PRO A 219 -3.72 -14.52 -0.96
C PRO A 219 -3.18 -13.93 0.34
N HIS A 220 -3.74 -12.79 0.73
CA HIS A 220 -3.34 -12.12 1.96
C HIS A 220 -4.51 -11.36 2.58
N ARG A 221 -4.37 -11.04 3.87
CA ARG A 221 -5.33 -10.21 4.61
C ARG A 221 -4.65 -9.36 5.65
N SER A 222 -5.35 -8.38 6.19
CA SER A 222 -4.89 -7.69 7.38
C SER A 222 -5.52 -8.28 8.63
N THR A 223 -4.74 -8.40 9.72
CA THR A 223 -5.22 -8.88 11.02
C THR A 223 -5.64 -7.71 11.93
N PRO A 224 -6.44 -7.96 12.99
CA PRO A 224 -6.80 -6.93 13.96
C PRO A 224 -5.57 -6.31 14.64
N ASN A 225 -5.58 -5.00 14.84
CA ASN A 225 -4.60 -4.31 15.69
C ASN A 225 -5.06 -4.40 17.16
N LEU A 226 -4.37 -5.18 17.96
CA LEU A 226 -4.69 -5.47 19.36
C LEU A 226 -3.87 -4.60 20.34
N SER A 227 -3.15 -3.59 19.86
CA SER A 227 -2.46 -2.63 20.71
C SER A 227 -3.44 -1.66 21.39
N ASP A 228 -2.97 -0.97 22.41
CA ASP A 228 -3.81 0.00 23.12
C ASP A 228 -4.03 1.29 22.31
N TRP A 229 -2.94 1.85 21.76
CA TRP A 229 -2.98 3.13 21.04
C TRP A 229 -2.07 3.17 19.80
N ASP A 230 -1.24 2.16 19.56
CA ASP A 230 -0.33 2.17 18.43
C ASP A 230 -1.10 2.06 17.11
N VAL A 231 -0.81 2.94 16.18
CA VAL A 231 -1.31 2.86 14.80
C VAL A 231 -0.32 2.04 13.98
N ARG A 232 -0.78 0.99 13.32
CA ARG A 232 0.02 0.31 12.32
C ARG A 232 -0.05 1.08 11.01
N TRP A 233 1.00 1.83 10.74
CA TRP A 233 1.20 2.56 9.51
C TRP A 233 1.86 1.69 8.45
N SER A 234 1.37 1.71 7.22
CA SER A 234 2.01 1.07 6.08
C SER A 234 1.75 1.80 4.78
N LEU A 235 2.63 1.56 3.81
CA LEU A 235 2.42 1.88 2.40
C LEU A 235 2.22 0.57 1.64
N ASP A 236 1.23 0.54 0.76
CA ASP A 236 0.98 -0.56 -0.15
C ASP A 236 1.30 -0.06 -1.55
N LEU A 237 2.51 -0.30 -2.04
CA LEU A 237 3.00 0.20 -3.32
C LEU A 237 3.04 -0.93 -4.35
N ARG A 238 2.72 -0.62 -5.60
CA ARG A 238 2.73 -1.61 -6.68
C ARG A 238 3.54 -1.13 -7.87
N TYR A 239 4.31 -2.05 -8.44
CA TYR A 239 5.15 -1.82 -9.60
C TYR A 239 4.96 -2.92 -10.63
N VAL A 240 5.14 -2.57 -11.90
CA VAL A 240 5.14 -3.50 -13.04
C VAL A 240 6.36 -3.23 -13.91
N ALA A 241 6.75 -4.19 -14.77
CA ALA A 241 7.73 -3.91 -15.80
C ALA A 241 7.20 -2.80 -16.73
N TYR A 242 8.08 -1.92 -17.21
CA TYR A 242 7.67 -0.79 -18.03
C TYR A 242 6.95 -1.23 -19.30
N GLY A 243 5.79 -0.62 -19.56
CA GLY A 243 4.96 -0.93 -20.72
C GLY A 243 3.97 -2.07 -20.51
N GLU A 244 4.00 -2.73 -19.34
CA GLU A 244 3.02 -3.75 -18.99
C GLU A 244 1.75 -3.13 -18.39
N PRO A 245 0.57 -3.76 -18.58
CA PRO A 245 -0.69 -3.22 -18.08
C PRO A 245 -0.74 -3.25 -16.54
N THR A 246 -1.27 -2.18 -15.96
CA THR A 246 -1.43 -2.03 -14.51
C THR A 246 -2.80 -2.49 -13.99
N GLY A 247 -3.71 -2.86 -14.91
CA GLY A 247 -5.10 -3.23 -14.57
C GLY A 247 -6.00 -2.06 -14.16
N ARG A 248 -5.54 -0.82 -14.34
CA ARG A 248 -6.34 0.42 -14.14
C ARG A 248 -5.97 1.50 -15.15
N PRO A 249 -6.27 1.30 -16.47
CA PRO A 249 -5.80 2.17 -17.54
C PRO A 249 -6.37 3.60 -17.49
N PHE A 250 -7.37 3.85 -16.67
CA PHE A 250 -7.99 5.17 -16.47
C PHE A 250 -7.30 6.01 -15.38
N PHE A 251 -6.32 5.46 -14.69
CA PHE A 251 -5.47 6.18 -13.74
C PHE A 251 -4.01 6.21 -14.23
N PRO A 252 -3.23 7.24 -13.86
CA PRO A 252 -1.90 7.41 -14.37
C PRO A 252 -0.92 6.41 -13.75
N ASP A 253 -0.26 5.62 -14.60
CA ASP A 253 1.01 5.00 -14.31
C ASP A 253 2.15 5.88 -14.85
N PHE A 254 3.36 5.67 -14.37
CA PHE A 254 4.52 6.42 -14.85
C PHE A 254 5.82 5.65 -14.65
N CYS A 255 6.79 5.89 -15.54
CA CYS A 255 8.11 5.31 -15.45
C CYS A 255 8.85 5.90 -14.23
N VAL A 256 9.22 5.05 -13.27
CA VAL A 256 9.96 5.45 -12.05
C VAL A 256 11.45 5.17 -12.18
N ARG A 257 11.83 4.17 -12.97
CA ARG A 257 13.22 3.80 -13.28
C ARG A 257 13.29 3.20 -14.68
N SER A 258 14.30 3.58 -15.45
CA SER A 258 14.67 2.90 -16.69
C SER A 258 16.18 2.98 -16.88
N ARG A 259 16.84 1.82 -16.97
CA ARG A 259 18.27 1.72 -17.29
C ARG A 259 18.52 1.83 -18.80
N SER A 260 17.56 1.34 -19.60
CA SER A 260 17.67 1.37 -21.06
C SER A 260 17.27 2.72 -21.65
N HIS A 261 16.34 3.45 -21.01
CA HIS A 261 15.76 4.71 -21.48
C HIS A 261 15.56 5.72 -20.33
N PRO A 262 16.65 6.27 -19.75
CA PRO A 262 16.54 7.19 -18.61
C PRO A 262 15.68 8.44 -18.89
N GLU A 263 15.57 8.85 -20.16
CA GLU A 263 14.74 9.97 -20.59
C GLU A 263 13.22 9.76 -20.42
N ARG A 264 12.78 8.52 -20.20
CA ARG A 264 11.36 8.18 -19.94
C ARG A 264 10.95 8.34 -18.49
N VAL A 265 11.92 8.42 -17.59
CA VAL A 265 11.66 8.52 -16.15
C VAL A 265 10.98 9.85 -15.84
N LEU A 266 9.78 9.80 -15.28
CA LEU A 266 9.08 11.00 -14.81
C LEU A 266 9.78 11.53 -13.56
N THR A 267 10.32 12.74 -13.65
CA THR A 267 11.06 13.40 -12.56
C THR A 267 10.36 14.64 -12.03
N ASP A 268 9.34 15.11 -12.72
CA ASP A 268 8.57 16.28 -12.37
C ASP A 268 7.35 15.91 -11.51
N HIS A 269 7.40 16.31 -10.24
CA HIS A 269 6.31 16.14 -9.29
C HIS A 269 5.02 16.86 -9.71
N GLU A 270 5.13 18.09 -10.27
CA GLU A 270 3.96 18.86 -10.67
C GLU A 270 3.23 18.19 -11.86
N GLU A 271 3.99 17.60 -12.78
CA GLU A 271 3.42 16.82 -13.86
C GLU A 271 2.70 15.56 -13.30
N TRP A 272 3.32 14.81 -12.39
CA TRP A 272 2.69 13.67 -11.74
C TRP A 272 1.40 14.06 -11.01
N ALA A 273 1.43 15.14 -10.23
CA ALA A 273 0.24 15.62 -9.51
C ALA A 273 -0.89 16.03 -10.47
N ARG A 274 -0.54 16.68 -11.60
CA ARG A 274 -1.49 17.08 -12.65
C ARG A 274 -2.16 15.86 -13.30
N LEU A 275 -1.38 14.82 -13.62
CA LEU A 275 -1.93 13.57 -14.19
C LEU A 275 -3.02 12.98 -13.28
N TRP A 276 -2.81 12.99 -11.96
CA TRP A 276 -3.82 12.52 -11.00
C TRP A 276 -5.05 13.43 -10.95
N VAL A 277 -4.87 14.76 -10.99
CA VAL A 277 -6.01 15.69 -11.02
C VAL A 277 -6.87 15.43 -12.25
N ASP A 278 -6.25 15.37 -13.43
CA ASP A 278 -6.93 15.16 -14.70
C ASP A 278 -7.69 13.80 -14.71
N ALA A 279 -7.04 12.73 -14.23
CA ALA A 279 -7.65 11.40 -14.18
C ALA A 279 -8.83 11.34 -13.18
N LEU A 280 -8.71 11.96 -12.01
CA LEU A 280 -9.80 12.01 -11.03
C LEU A 280 -10.97 12.86 -11.52
N GLU A 281 -10.72 13.93 -12.25
CA GLU A 281 -11.78 14.71 -12.90
C GLU A 281 -12.51 13.93 -13.99
N GLU A 282 -11.75 13.19 -14.83
CA GLU A 282 -12.35 12.33 -15.86
C GLU A 282 -13.17 11.20 -15.20
N GLN A 283 -12.67 10.59 -14.14
CA GLN A 283 -13.37 9.55 -13.41
C GLN A 283 -14.70 10.06 -12.78
N ARG A 284 -14.77 11.33 -12.38
CA ARG A 284 -16.03 11.96 -11.92
C ARG A 284 -17.03 12.15 -13.06
N ARG A 285 -16.56 12.47 -14.28
CA ARG A 285 -17.40 12.68 -15.48
C ARG A 285 -17.85 11.36 -16.11
N ASN A 286 -16.95 10.37 -16.12
CA ASN A 286 -17.13 9.08 -16.77
C ASN A 286 -16.60 7.95 -15.85
N PRO A 287 -17.39 7.56 -14.81
CA PRO A 287 -16.95 6.57 -13.84
C PRO A 287 -16.63 5.20 -14.47
N GLN A 288 -15.44 4.69 -14.19
CA GLN A 288 -15.01 3.35 -14.56
C GLN A 288 -14.96 2.47 -13.32
N HIS A 289 -15.32 1.19 -13.46
CA HIS A 289 -15.18 0.21 -12.40
C HIS A 289 -13.68 -0.08 -12.15
N ALA A 290 -13.22 0.15 -10.93
CA ALA A 290 -11.83 -0.05 -10.57
C ALA A 290 -11.50 -1.53 -10.26
N HIS A 291 -12.48 -2.30 -9.84
CA HIS A 291 -12.34 -3.69 -9.44
C HIS A 291 -12.91 -4.62 -10.50
N ARG A 292 -12.45 -5.88 -10.48
CA ARG A 292 -12.92 -6.93 -11.39
C ARG A 292 -14.36 -7.39 -11.05
N VAL A 293 -14.77 -7.24 -9.78
CA VAL A 293 -16.07 -7.63 -9.22
C VAL A 293 -16.74 -6.48 -8.48
#